data_25ae47d3a89de939c08501353047cd80
#
_entry.id   25ae47d3a89de939c08501353047cd80
#
_cell.length_a   1.000
_cell.length_b   1.000
_cell.length_c   1.000
_cell.angle_alpha   90.00
_cell.angle_beta   90.00
_cell.angle_gamma   90.00
#
_symmetry.space_group_name_H-M   'P 1'
#
loop_
_entity.id
_entity.type
_entity.pdbx_description
1 polymer ?
#
loop_
_entity_poly.entity_id
_entity_poly.type
_entity_poly.pdbx_seq_one_letter_code
_entity_poly.pdbx_strand_id
1 'polypeptide(L)'
;YALGLDVETEDKKFGVVQIIEQINCGSLGDIGAATVSLSFVAKASNVSKLDDVRAAVIAWSGSADSVTSDVVASWEAEGTNPTLATNWTYENTPANLNVTTSDVRYKIENISVDTSGTNNVAVFIWSNVTDTTAGHVLYITDVQLEPGPTVNDFRRQNAAETLAQCQRYYHRGMF
;
A
#
# COMPACT_ATOMS: atom_id res chain seq x y z
N TYR A 1 -2.67 1.30 17.40
CA TYR A 1 -2.09 0.00 17.00
C TYR A 1 -1.45 0.17 15.64
N ALA A 2 -0.26 -0.42 15.43
CA ALA A 2 0.43 -0.46 14.15
C ALA A 2 0.50 -1.91 13.64
N LEU A 3 0.50 -2.09 12.33
CA LEU A 3 0.88 -3.34 11.70
C LEU A 3 2.40 -3.49 11.81
N GLY A 4 2.89 -4.58 12.40
CA GLY A 4 4.29 -4.93 12.40
C GLY A 4 4.57 -6.01 11.35
N LEU A 5 5.46 -5.74 10.42
CA LEU A 5 6.00 -6.71 9.47
C LEU A 5 7.35 -7.15 10.01
N ASP A 6 7.38 -8.31 10.65
CA ASP A 6 8.58 -8.91 11.22
C ASP A 6 9.37 -9.68 10.15
N VAL A 7 10.67 -9.51 10.13
CA VAL A 7 11.57 -10.26 9.26
C VAL A 7 11.81 -11.64 9.86
N GLU A 8 11.13 -12.65 9.36
CA GLU A 8 11.30 -14.05 9.76
C GLU A 8 12.44 -14.74 9.00
N THR A 9 12.62 -14.39 7.74
CA THR A 9 13.66 -14.93 6.88
C THR A 9 14.61 -13.83 6.46
N GLU A 10 15.89 -13.99 6.77
CA GLU A 10 16.96 -13.06 6.40
C GLU A 10 17.14 -12.99 4.87
N ASP A 11 17.74 -11.90 4.43
CA ASP A 11 18.12 -11.67 3.03
C ASP A 11 16.94 -11.73 2.05
N LYS A 12 15.76 -11.28 2.49
CA LYS A 12 14.55 -11.25 1.66
C LYS A 12 13.89 -9.87 1.68
N LYS A 13 13.44 -9.46 0.51
CA LYS A 13 12.46 -8.37 0.40
C LYS A 13 11.09 -8.86 0.86
N PHE A 14 10.31 -7.97 1.44
CA PHE A 14 8.95 -8.25 1.89
C PHE A 14 8.10 -6.99 1.77
N GLY A 15 6.79 -7.15 1.78
CA GLY A 15 5.87 -6.01 1.72
C GLY A 15 4.46 -6.39 2.07
N VAL A 16 3.62 -5.39 2.13
CA VAL A 16 2.18 -5.51 2.32
C VAL A 16 1.45 -4.79 1.20
N VAL A 17 0.37 -5.39 0.76
CA VAL A 17 -0.54 -4.80 -0.23
C VAL A 17 -1.96 -4.76 0.32
N GLN A 18 -2.65 -3.64 0.11
CA GLN A 18 -4.08 -3.52 0.31
C GLN A 18 -4.74 -3.23 -1.02
N ILE A 19 -5.49 -4.21 -1.52
CA ILE A 19 -6.28 -4.09 -2.73
C ILE A 19 -7.62 -3.45 -2.38
N ILE A 20 -8.03 -2.46 -3.17
CA ILE A 20 -9.29 -1.74 -3.02
C ILE A 20 -10.27 -2.29 -4.05
N GLU A 21 -11.45 -2.73 -3.59
CA GLU A 21 -12.51 -3.22 -4.46
C GLU A 21 -12.98 -2.13 -5.43
N GLN A 22 -13.37 -2.53 -6.64
CA GLN A 22 -13.81 -1.60 -7.69
C GLN A 22 -14.91 -0.65 -7.20
N ILE A 23 -15.89 -1.14 -6.45
CA ILE A 23 -16.98 -0.31 -5.92
C ILE A 23 -16.49 0.82 -5.00
N ASN A 24 -15.37 0.60 -4.30
CA ASN A 24 -14.77 1.60 -3.43
C ASN A 24 -13.83 2.52 -4.21
N CYS A 25 -13.33 2.09 -5.36
CA CYS A 25 -12.53 2.93 -6.24
C CYS A 25 -13.33 4.09 -6.85
N GLY A 26 -14.65 3.92 -7.05
CA GLY A 26 -15.53 5.00 -7.52
C GLY A 26 -15.54 6.24 -6.63
N SER A 27 -15.18 6.13 -5.35
CA SER A 27 -14.99 7.27 -4.46
C SER A 27 -13.73 8.09 -4.78
N LEU A 28 -12.81 7.54 -5.55
CA LEU A 28 -11.61 8.22 -6.03
C LEU A 28 -11.88 9.06 -7.30
N GLY A 29 -13.10 9.00 -7.86
CA GLY A 29 -13.50 9.65 -9.10
C GLY A 29 -13.54 8.67 -10.29
N ASP A 30 -13.36 9.19 -11.52
CA ASP A 30 -13.14 8.32 -12.68
C ASP A 30 -11.75 7.69 -12.54
N ILE A 31 -11.72 6.38 -12.25
CA ILE A 31 -10.47 5.68 -11.89
C ILE A 31 -9.40 5.83 -12.96
N GLY A 32 -9.76 5.87 -14.24
CA GLY A 32 -8.82 6.00 -15.34
C GLY A 32 -8.24 7.41 -15.55
N ALA A 33 -8.60 8.39 -14.70
CA ALA A 33 -8.13 9.78 -14.76
C ALA A 33 -8.07 10.43 -13.37
N ALA A 34 -8.05 9.65 -12.31
CA ALA A 34 -8.04 10.15 -10.95
C ALA A 34 -6.64 10.68 -10.56
N THR A 35 -6.63 11.80 -9.83
CA THR A 35 -5.45 12.21 -9.07
C THR A 35 -5.67 11.81 -7.63
N VAL A 36 -4.72 11.10 -7.04
CA VAL A 36 -4.78 10.64 -5.65
C VAL A 36 -3.51 11.00 -4.89
N SER A 37 -3.61 10.96 -3.57
CA SER A 37 -2.48 11.12 -2.66
C SER A 37 -2.50 10.01 -1.61
N LEU A 38 -1.31 9.47 -1.32
CA LEU A 38 -1.09 8.43 -0.33
C LEU A 38 -0.33 8.99 0.85
N SER A 39 -0.77 8.69 2.07
CA SER A 39 0.01 8.94 3.27
C SER A 39 -0.10 7.80 4.26
N PHE A 40 0.93 7.63 5.07
CA PHE A 40 0.96 6.66 6.17
C PHE A 40 2.04 7.06 7.17
N VAL A 41 1.94 6.51 8.38
CA VAL A 41 3.00 6.63 9.38
C VAL A 41 3.80 5.33 9.38
N ALA A 42 5.13 5.43 9.35
CA ALA A 42 6.01 4.28 9.45
C ALA A 42 7.24 4.55 10.32
N LYS A 43 7.78 3.45 10.85
CA LYS A 43 9.11 3.40 11.47
C LYS A 43 9.71 2.01 11.33
N ALA A 44 11.01 1.89 11.40
CA ALA A 44 11.72 0.61 11.49
C ALA A 44 12.28 0.41 12.90
N SER A 45 12.32 -0.84 13.38
CA SER A 45 12.99 -1.15 14.64
C SER A 45 14.51 -0.92 14.56
N ASN A 46 15.07 -1.09 13.38
CA ASN A 46 16.47 -0.83 13.06
C ASN A 46 16.60 -0.44 11.58
N VAL A 47 17.24 0.70 11.31
CA VAL A 47 17.40 1.22 9.94
C VAL A 47 18.65 0.72 9.24
N SER A 48 19.58 0.03 9.91
CA SER A 48 20.80 -0.47 9.27
C SER A 48 20.54 -1.58 8.24
N LYS A 49 19.37 -2.22 8.33
CA LYS A 49 18.91 -3.33 7.48
C LYS A 49 17.46 -3.16 7.00
N LEU A 50 16.90 -1.97 7.17
CA LEU A 50 15.60 -1.52 6.66
C LEU A 50 15.71 -0.07 6.20
N ASP A 51 16.79 0.25 5.48
CA ASP A 51 17.15 1.61 5.07
C ASP A 51 16.55 2.01 3.71
N ASP A 52 16.03 1.06 2.92
CA ASP A 52 15.28 1.34 1.68
C ASP A 52 13.86 0.77 1.81
N VAL A 53 12.92 1.62 2.21
CA VAL A 53 11.47 1.32 2.23
C VAL A 53 10.78 2.19 1.20
N ARG A 54 9.93 1.58 0.40
CA ARG A 54 9.21 2.22 -0.71
C ARG A 54 7.72 2.00 -0.62
N ALA A 55 6.97 2.88 -1.28
CA ALA A 55 5.53 2.75 -1.41
C ALA A 55 5.06 3.16 -2.81
N ALA A 56 3.98 2.52 -3.24
CA ALA A 56 3.32 2.82 -4.50
C ALA A 56 1.80 2.72 -4.39
N VAL A 57 1.14 3.51 -5.21
CA VAL A 57 -0.20 3.20 -5.71
C VAL A 57 0.01 2.42 -7.00
N ILE A 58 -0.68 1.28 -7.11
CA ILE A 58 -0.65 0.42 -8.29
C ILE A 58 -2.06 0.22 -8.82
N ALA A 59 -2.20 0.15 -10.14
CA ALA A 59 -3.47 -0.02 -10.83
C ALA A 59 -3.58 -1.41 -11.46
N TRP A 60 -4.77 -2.00 -11.40
CA TRP A 60 -5.12 -3.26 -12.01
C TRP A 60 -5.99 -3.05 -13.24
N SER A 61 -5.54 -3.51 -14.40
CA SER A 61 -6.26 -3.44 -15.68
C SER A 61 -6.91 -4.75 -16.12
N GLY A 62 -6.86 -5.80 -15.29
CA GLY A 62 -7.57 -7.06 -15.52
C GLY A 62 -9.05 -6.98 -15.17
N SER A 63 -9.73 -8.11 -15.10
CA SER A 63 -11.16 -8.15 -14.71
C SER A 63 -11.36 -7.58 -13.32
N ALA A 64 -12.40 -6.75 -13.16
CA ALA A 64 -12.74 -6.10 -11.90
C ALA A 64 -12.90 -7.12 -10.77
N ASP A 65 -12.33 -6.82 -9.60
CA ASP A 65 -12.36 -7.63 -8.39
C ASP A 65 -11.88 -9.09 -8.54
N SER A 66 -11.26 -9.41 -9.70
CA SER A 66 -10.60 -10.69 -9.97
C SER A 66 -9.08 -10.54 -9.93
N VAL A 67 -8.61 -9.68 -9.05
CA VAL A 67 -7.19 -9.40 -8.85
C VAL A 67 -6.44 -10.61 -8.27
N THR A 68 -5.22 -10.84 -8.74
CA THR A 68 -4.34 -11.80 -8.11
C THR A 68 -3.78 -11.21 -6.80
N SER A 69 -3.74 -11.99 -5.74
CA SER A 69 -3.14 -11.58 -4.45
C SER A 69 -1.62 -11.39 -4.56
N ASP A 70 -0.99 -12.00 -5.56
CA ASP A 70 0.43 -11.87 -5.82
C ASP A 70 0.64 -10.70 -6.80
N VAL A 71 1.05 -9.55 -6.25
CA VAL A 71 1.29 -8.33 -7.05
C VAL A 71 2.72 -8.27 -7.59
N VAL A 72 3.63 -9.10 -7.09
CA VAL A 72 5.03 -9.15 -7.46
C VAL A 72 5.32 -10.38 -8.31
N ALA A 73 5.77 -10.18 -9.55
CA ALA A 73 6.28 -11.26 -10.40
C ALA A 73 7.73 -11.59 -10.07
N SER A 74 8.55 -10.57 -9.79
CA SER A 74 9.96 -10.73 -9.43
C SER A 74 10.41 -9.65 -8.46
N TRP A 75 11.09 -10.09 -7.39
CA TRP A 75 11.82 -9.23 -6.48
C TRP A 75 13.22 -8.97 -7.06
N GLU A 76 13.37 -7.82 -7.68
CA GLU A 76 14.63 -7.41 -8.32
C GLU A 76 15.76 -7.15 -7.30
N ALA A 77 16.96 -6.85 -7.79
CA ALA A 77 18.10 -6.47 -6.95
C ALA A 77 17.75 -5.25 -6.05
N GLU A 78 18.54 -5.09 -5.00
CA GLU A 78 18.45 -3.91 -4.13
C GLU A 78 18.55 -2.61 -4.93
N GLY A 79 17.77 -1.60 -4.54
CA GLY A 79 17.68 -0.33 -5.25
C GLY A 79 16.76 -0.36 -6.49
N THR A 80 16.37 -1.54 -6.96
CA THR A 80 15.44 -1.70 -8.10
C THR A 80 14.05 -2.07 -7.61
N ASN A 81 13.02 -1.40 -8.14
CA ASN A 81 11.63 -1.70 -7.79
C ASN A 81 11.27 -3.10 -8.30
N PRO A 82 10.40 -3.85 -7.59
CA PRO A 82 9.91 -5.15 -8.06
C PRO A 82 9.27 -5.06 -9.43
N THR A 83 9.44 -6.10 -10.25
CA THR A 83 8.62 -6.29 -11.44
C THR A 83 7.22 -6.73 -10.99
N LEU A 84 6.20 -5.97 -11.37
CA LEU A 84 4.83 -6.30 -11.01
C LEU A 84 4.30 -7.47 -11.86
N ALA A 85 3.34 -8.21 -11.30
CA ALA A 85 2.63 -9.24 -12.01
C ALA A 85 1.78 -8.65 -13.16
N THR A 86 1.45 -9.48 -14.14
CA THR A 86 0.66 -9.08 -15.32
C THR A 86 -0.60 -8.32 -14.91
N ASN A 87 -0.93 -7.27 -15.63
CA ASN A 87 -2.04 -6.33 -15.43
C ASN A 87 -1.88 -5.37 -14.22
N TRP A 88 -0.80 -5.45 -13.44
CA TRP A 88 -0.47 -4.44 -12.46
C TRP A 88 0.52 -3.41 -13.02
N THR A 89 0.29 -2.14 -12.75
CA THR A 89 1.12 -0.99 -13.18
C THR A 89 1.38 -0.05 -12.02
N TYR A 90 2.58 0.50 -11.94
CA TYR A 90 2.88 1.59 -11.00
C TYR A 90 2.26 2.90 -11.49
N GLU A 91 1.57 3.61 -10.61
CA GLU A 91 0.99 4.94 -10.88
C GLU A 91 1.86 6.09 -10.35
N ASN A 92 2.89 5.78 -9.57
CA ASN A 92 3.96 6.71 -9.20
C ASN A 92 5.32 6.05 -9.42
N THR A 93 6.39 6.83 -9.37
CA THR A 93 7.77 6.32 -9.40
C THR A 93 8.24 6.09 -7.96
N PRO A 94 8.26 4.84 -7.45
CA PRO A 94 8.64 4.57 -6.08
C PRO A 94 10.12 4.86 -5.83
N ALA A 95 10.41 5.57 -4.74
CA ALA A 95 11.76 5.86 -4.27
C ALA A 95 11.87 5.59 -2.77
N ASN A 96 13.11 5.52 -2.27
CA ASN A 96 13.36 5.34 -0.84
C ASN A 96 12.74 6.49 -0.03
N LEU A 97 11.93 6.13 0.96
CA LEU A 97 11.26 7.06 1.88
C LEU A 97 12.16 7.48 3.05
N ASN A 98 13.36 6.91 3.18
CA ASN A 98 14.28 7.16 4.29
C ASN A 98 13.59 6.96 5.66
N VAL A 99 12.99 5.78 5.86
CA VAL A 99 12.30 5.44 7.11
C VAL A 99 13.27 5.50 8.28
N THR A 100 12.81 6.03 9.42
CA THR A 100 13.60 6.21 10.65
C THR A 100 13.12 5.25 11.76
N THR A 101 13.77 5.28 12.91
CA THR A 101 13.33 4.55 14.11
C THR A 101 12.22 5.26 14.89
N SER A 102 11.84 6.47 14.48
CA SER A 102 10.74 7.24 15.04
C SER A 102 9.52 7.19 14.13
N ASP A 103 8.32 7.33 14.69
CA ASP A 103 7.09 7.45 13.92
C ASP A 103 7.13 8.72 13.07
N VAL A 104 7.15 8.57 11.74
CA VAL A 104 7.15 9.67 10.77
C VAL A 104 6.02 9.46 9.76
N ARG A 105 5.28 10.54 9.44
CA ARG A 105 4.29 10.52 8.38
C ARG A 105 4.97 10.74 7.03
N TYR A 106 4.86 9.76 6.16
CA TYR A 106 5.30 9.82 4.77
C TYR A 106 4.12 10.18 3.87
N LYS A 107 4.41 10.94 2.82
CA LYS A 107 3.43 11.44 1.85
C LYS A 107 3.94 11.20 0.45
N ILE A 108 3.07 10.71 -0.42
CA ILE A 108 3.27 10.61 -1.86
C ILE A 108 2.08 11.32 -2.48
N GLU A 109 2.31 12.51 -3.00
CA GLU A 109 1.27 13.43 -3.45
C GLU A 109 1.21 13.49 -4.97
N ASN A 110 0.07 13.95 -5.49
CA ASN A 110 -0.15 14.19 -6.91
C ASN A 110 0.12 12.96 -7.80
N ILE A 111 -0.37 11.81 -7.39
CA ILE A 111 -0.27 10.56 -8.14
C ILE A 111 -1.37 10.56 -9.21
N SER A 112 -0.99 10.47 -10.48
CA SER A 112 -1.93 10.31 -11.59
C SER A 112 -2.22 8.82 -11.80
N VAL A 113 -3.46 8.41 -11.55
CA VAL A 113 -3.93 7.06 -11.92
C VAL A 113 -4.39 7.14 -13.39
N ASP A 114 -3.49 6.84 -14.31
CA ASP A 114 -3.70 7.03 -15.74
C ASP A 114 -3.64 5.74 -16.58
N THR A 115 -3.46 4.60 -15.92
CA THR A 115 -3.47 3.30 -16.60
C THR A 115 -4.84 3.03 -17.23
N SER A 116 -4.84 2.87 -18.55
CA SER A 116 -6.06 2.61 -19.33
C SER A 116 -6.73 1.31 -18.87
N GLY A 117 -8.04 1.37 -18.63
CA GLY A 117 -8.83 0.23 -18.20
C GLY A 117 -8.65 -0.16 -16.75
N THR A 118 -8.15 0.74 -15.89
CA THR A 118 -8.04 0.50 -14.45
C THR A 118 -9.39 0.11 -13.85
N ASN A 119 -9.44 -1.04 -13.20
CA ASN A 119 -10.61 -1.58 -12.50
C ASN A 119 -10.44 -1.58 -10.98
N ASN A 120 -9.23 -1.84 -10.50
CA ASN A 120 -8.91 -1.76 -9.08
C ASN A 120 -7.63 -0.96 -8.86
N VAL A 121 -7.51 -0.41 -7.67
CA VAL A 121 -6.30 0.27 -7.20
C VAL A 121 -5.81 -0.45 -5.95
N ALA A 122 -4.50 -0.48 -5.73
CA ALA A 122 -3.94 -0.99 -4.49
C ALA A 122 -2.83 -0.07 -3.96
N VAL A 123 -2.66 -0.10 -2.64
CA VAL A 123 -1.50 0.48 -1.95
C VAL A 123 -0.51 -0.64 -1.69
N PHE A 124 0.73 -0.48 -2.13
CA PHE A 124 1.81 -1.43 -1.93
C PHE A 124 2.97 -0.73 -1.20
N ILE A 125 3.37 -1.27 -0.05
CA ILE A 125 4.49 -0.78 0.78
C ILE A 125 5.44 -1.94 1.00
N TRP A 126 6.75 -1.75 0.74
CA TRP A 126 7.72 -2.84 0.82
C TRP A 126 9.10 -2.38 1.29
N SER A 127 9.86 -3.31 1.86
CA SER A 127 11.29 -3.18 2.06
C SER A 127 12.01 -3.56 0.77
N ASN A 128 12.88 -2.67 0.27
CA ASN A 128 13.61 -2.88 -0.98
C ASN A 128 15.05 -3.36 -0.78
N VAL A 129 15.44 -3.63 0.46
CA VAL A 129 16.74 -4.18 0.81
C VAL A 129 16.79 -5.70 0.66
N THR A 130 17.95 -6.25 0.37
CA THR A 130 18.18 -7.68 0.16
C THR A 130 19.02 -8.31 1.28
N ASP A 131 19.42 -7.53 2.28
CA ASP A 131 20.22 -7.96 3.42
C ASP A 131 19.49 -7.81 4.76
N THR A 132 18.16 -8.01 4.75
CA THR A 132 17.32 -7.97 5.94
C THR A 132 17.78 -8.96 7.00
N THR A 133 17.60 -8.60 8.28
CA THR A 133 17.99 -9.44 9.41
C THR A 133 16.77 -9.84 10.22
N ALA A 134 16.69 -11.11 10.62
CA ALA A 134 15.58 -11.64 11.42
C ALA A 134 15.37 -10.84 12.72
N GLY A 135 14.11 -10.64 13.10
CA GLY A 135 13.70 -9.85 14.27
C GLY A 135 13.71 -8.33 14.04
N HIS A 136 14.08 -7.83 12.86
CA HIS A 136 13.84 -6.44 12.50
C HIS A 136 12.38 -6.27 12.04
N VAL A 137 11.74 -5.19 12.45
CA VAL A 137 10.31 -4.96 12.22
C VAL A 137 10.10 -3.62 11.53
N LEU A 138 9.34 -3.64 10.45
CA LEU A 138 8.77 -2.43 9.84
C LEU A 138 7.36 -2.23 10.40
N TYR A 139 7.12 -1.12 11.08
CA TYR A 139 5.82 -0.74 11.62
C TYR A 139 5.12 0.24 10.67
N ILE A 140 3.85 -0.01 10.39
CA ILE A 140 3.01 0.82 9.51
C ILE A 140 1.68 1.08 10.20
N THR A 141 1.22 2.33 10.19
CA THR A 141 -0.10 2.73 10.69
C THR A 141 -0.65 3.94 9.93
N ASP A 142 -1.91 4.28 10.18
CA ASP A 142 -2.58 5.47 9.66
C ASP A 142 -2.44 5.61 8.13
N VAL A 143 -2.60 4.49 7.40
CA VAL A 143 -2.57 4.48 5.93
C VAL A 143 -3.83 5.13 5.40
N GLN A 144 -3.67 6.13 4.54
CA GLN A 144 -4.76 6.86 3.90
C GLN A 144 -4.46 7.07 2.43
N LEU A 145 -5.34 6.56 1.57
CA LEU A 145 -5.39 6.90 0.15
C LEU A 145 -6.63 7.78 -0.06
N GLU A 146 -6.43 8.94 -0.66
CA GLU A 146 -7.50 9.93 -0.82
C GLU A 146 -7.48 10.56 -2.21
N PRO A 147 -8.64 10.99 -2.75
CA PRO A 147 -8.67 11.74 -3.98
C PRO A 147 -8.09 13.14 -3.77
N GLY A 148 -7.40 13.62 -4.80
CA GLY A 148 -6.79 14.95 -4.82
C GLY A 148 -5.28 14.95 -4.85
N PRO A 149 -4.69 16.11 -5.18
CA PRO A 149 -3.24 16.22 -5.39
C PRO A 149 -2.44 16.37 -4.09
N THR A 150 -3.08 16.58 -2.94
CA THR A 150 -2.42 16.85 -1.66
C THR A 150 -3.00 16.00 -0.55
N VAL A 151 -2.14 15.62 0.41
CA VAL A 151 -2.50 14.85 1.58
C VAL A 151 -3.15 15.74 2.65
N ASN A 152 -4.34 15.35 3.12
CA ASN A 152 -5.02 15.93 4.26
C ASN A 152 -4.62 15.26 5.58
N ASP A 153 -5.12 15.79 6.69
CA ASP A 153 -4.94 15.18 8.00
C ASP A 153 -5.64 13.81 8.05
N PHE A 154 -4.97 12.86 8.70
CA PHE A 154 -5.50 11.50 8.82
C PHE A 154 -6.85 11.50 9.55
N ARG A 155 -7.87 10.95 8.91
CA ARG A 155 -9.22 10.82 9.47
C ARG A 155 -9.45 9.42 10.00
N ARG A 156 -9.55 9.31 11.32
CA ARG A 156 -10.02 8.06 11.93
C ARG A 156 -11.51 7.92 11.69
N GLN A 157 -11.92 6.80 11.11
CA GLN A 157 -13.33 6.45 11.04
C GLN A 157 -13.87 6.21 12.46
N ASN A 158 -15.12 6.61 12.70
CA ASN A 158 -15.76 6.29 13.96
C ASN A 158 -16.16 4.79 14.01
N ALA A 159 -16.39 4.27 15.22
CA ALA A 159 -16.69 2.85 15.40
C ALA A 159 -17.98 2.40 14.67
N ALA A 160 -18.95 3.29 14.52
CA ALA A 160 -20.20 2.97 13.83
C ALA A 160 -20.01 2.83 12.32
N GLU A 161 -19.22 3.70 11.70
CA GLU A 161 -18.84 3.61 10.29
C GLU A 161 -18.04 2.34 10.02
N THR A 162 -17.04 2.06 10.84
CA THR A 162 -16.24 0.83 10.75
C THR A 162 -17.12 -0.41 10.89
N LEU A 163 -18.05 -0.42 11.85
CA LEU A 163 -18.98 -1.52 12.07
C LEU A 163 -19.88 -1.73 10.85
N ALA A 164 -20.44 -0.66 10.27
CA ALA A 164 -21.29 -0.74 9.09
C ALA A 164 -20.54 -1.31 7.87
N GLN A 165 -19.30 -0.92 7.68
CA GLN A 165 -18.44 -1.49 6.64
C GLN A 165 -18.15 -2.96 6.88
N CYS A 166 -17.83 -3.37 8.11
CA CYS A 166 -17.63 -4.78 8.45
C CYS A 166 -18.89 -5.62 8.24
N GLN A 167 -20.06 -5.11 8.57
CA GLN A 167 -21.34 -5.79 8.38
C GLN A 167 -21.69 -6.05 6.91
N ARG A 168 -21.12 -5.27 5.99
CA ARG A 168 -21.24 -5.51 4.55
C ARG A 168 -20.65 -6.87 4.14
N TYR A 169 -19.57 -7.30 4.79
CA TYR A 169 -18.85 -8.54 4.47
C TYR A 169 -19.19 -9.69 5.41
N TYR A 170 -19.75 -9.40 6.57
CA TYR A 170 -20.10 -10.40 7.56
C TYR A 170 -21.47 -10.11 8.18
N HIS A 171 -22.45 -10.90 7.83
CA HIS A 171 -23.78 -10.87 8.44
C HIS A 171 -24.10 -12.22 9.07
N ARG A 172 -24.31 -12.25 10.40
CA ARG A 172 -24.80 -13.42 11.12
C ARG A 172 -26.26 -13.20 11.50
N GLY A 173 -27.18 -13.84 10.76
CA GLY A 173 -28.60 -13.94 11.14
C GLY A 173 -28.81 -15.11 12.10
N MET A 174 -29.58 -14.93 13.17
CA MET A 174 -30.20 -16.05 13.88
C MET A 174 -31.53 -16.33 13.17
N PHE A 175 -31.70 -17.54 12.67
CA PHE A 175 -32.94 -18.09 12.14
C PHE A 175 -33.62 -18.90 13.19
#